data_55e3290d01ad3faa97c12840d51185af
#
_entry.id   55e3290d01ad3faa97c12840d51185af
#
_cell.length_a   1.000
_cell.length_b   1.000
_cell.length_c   1.000
_cell.angle_alpha   90.00
_cell.angle_beta   90.00
_cell.angle_gamma   90.00
#
_symmetry.space_group_name_H-M   'P 1'
#
loop_
_entity.id
_entity.type
_entity.pdbx_description
1 polymer ?
#
loop_
_entity_poly.entity_id
_entity_poly.type
_entity_poly.pdbx_seq_one_letter_code
_entity_poly.pdbx_strand_id
1 'polypeptide(L)'
;MKKNLLLLLTSFLVTMCASAQVLVCGTYLEEDGQVSSPYIKSGTVTWNSASHTLTLNNAIIDYSSNNPQDGIRPIRVTGDATIVVRGDCRLSTTGHIAIAADSYNSKNLTIEGNGTLTTSSSWIDIFLVVTHLTIKDITLNTVKGIANNAEGNGVGLAFDNVQATIMGEVFRIGDGITFKDCVITYPEDAYIDQSGYGYGIYYGNHKIPDKIIISRMGSIQGDVNGDGEVNIADVNAVVDVILGGDSNPKADVNDDNEINIADINAVIDIIFSGAPAPSLIETITVNGVSFKMVQVNGGTYTMGARDDDTEAFNSEKPAHQVSVSSFYIGETEVTQALWVAVMGSNSNPSHFTGDLNRPVDQVSWNQCQEFITKLNQMTGKQFRLPTEAEWEYAARGGKMSKGYKYAGSNDINEVAWWGYEKGGTCVTYGTCPVASFKPNELGLYDMTGNLFEWCQDWHGGYSSEPQTNPTGPETGTNRIVRGGCWDFDAKFCRLSYRRDYAPNGNYVCNGLRLAM
;
A
#
# COMPACT_ATOMS: atom_id res chain seq x y z
N MET A 1 33.64 -67.78 4.03
CA MET A 1 32.34 -67.28 3.49
C MET A 1 31.51 -66.53 4.52
N LYS A 2 32.09 -65.67 5.37
CA LYS A 2 31.35 -64.84 6.32
C LYS A 2 31.75 -63.36 6.32
N LYS A 3 32.57 -62.91 5.35
CA LYS A 3 33.00 -61.48 5.22
C LYS A 3 32.34 -60.70 4.12
N ASN A 4 31.61 -61.32 3.18
CA ASN A 4 31.01 -60.64 2.02
C ASN A 4 29.50 -60.40 2.19
N LEU A 5 28.89 -60.82 3.34
CA LEU A 5 27.47 -60.58 3.59
C LEU A 5 27.21 -59.27 4.38
N LEU A 6 28.27 -58.69 4.97
CA LEU A 6 28.17 -57.47 5.76
C LEU A 6 28.38 -56.20 4.91
N LEU A 7 28.93 -56.33 3.69
CA LEU A 7 29.10 -55.19 2.77
C LEU A 7 27.88 -54.94 1.88
N LEU A 8 26.96 -55.90 1.75
CA LEU A 8 25.72 -55.72 0.98
C LEU A 8 24.58 -55.13 1.82
N LEU A 9 24.68 -55.15 3.15
CA LEU A 9 23.67 -54.49 4.03
C LEU A 9 24.00 -53.03 4.36
N THR A 10 25.24 -52.58 4.15
CA THR A 10 25.64 -51.18 4.37
C THR A 10 25.49 -50.29 3.15
N SER A 11 25.24 -50.84 1.96
CA SER A 11 25.00 -50.07 0.73
C SER A 11 23.50 -49.77 0.48
N PHE A 12 22.60 -50.31 1.31
CA PHE A 12 21.16 -50.04 1.23
C PHE A 12 20.67 -49.03 2.26
N LEU A 13 21.58 -48.44 3.04
CA LEU A 13 21.23 -47.46 4.07
C LEU A 13 21.74 -46.03 3.76
N VAL A 14 22.10 -45.74 2.54
CA VAL A 14 22.49 -44.36 2.15
C VAL A 14 21.74 -43.98 0.89
N THR A 15 20.83 -43.09 1.08
CA THR A 15 20.01 -42.25 0.21
C THR A 15 18.52 -42.54 0.25
N MET A 16 17.92 -42.51 1.46
CA MET A 16 16.62 -41.86 1.52
C MET A 16 16.90 -40.34 1.57
N CYS A 17 17.27 -39.74 0.45
CA CYS A 17 16.95 -38.33 0.21
C CYS A 17 15.45 -38.24 0.46
N ALA A 18 15.04 -37.41 1.42
CA ALA A 18 13.64 -37.11 1.65
C ALA A 18 13.12 -36.39 0.40
N SER A 19 12.67 -37.17 -0.60
CA SER A 19 11.92 -36.62 -1.72
C SER A 19 10.64 -36.00 -1.12
N ALA A 20 10.27 -34.82 -1.59
CA ALA A 20 9.02 -34.22 -1.21
C ALA A 20 7.90 -35.22 -1.44
N GLN A 21 7.13 -35.50 -0.41
CA GLN A 21 5.95 -36.34 -0.52
C GLN A 21 4.72 -35.43 -0.44
N VAL A 22 3.92 -35.44 -1.49
CA VAL A 22 2.65 -34.77 -1.52
C VAL A 22 1.54 -35.81 -1.53
N LEU A 23 0.56 -35.63 -0.64
CA LEU A 23 -0.64 -36.42 -0.64
C LEU A 23 -1.80 -35.56 -1.09
N VAL A 24 -2.58 -36.07 -2.03
CA VAL A 24 -3.85 -35.49 -2.43
C VAL A 24 -4.96 -36.45 -2.04
N CYS A 25 -5.89 -35.99 -1.22
CA CYS A 25 -7.00 -36.81 -0.70
C CYS A 25 -6.54 -38.16 -0.12
N GLY A 26 -5.42 -38.13 0.64
CA GLY A 26 -4.87 -39.31 1.30
C GLY A 26 -4.03 -40.26 0.42
N THR A 27 -3.87 -39.97 -0.86
CA THR A 27 -3.05 -40.76 -1.80
C THR A 27 -1.70 -40.12 -1.95
N TYR A 28 -0.62 -40.86 -1.73
CA TYR A 28 0.76 -40.44 -2.03
C TYR A 28 0.98 -40.34 -3.53
N LEU A 29 1.62 -39.26 -3.95
CA LEU A 29 1.98 -39.01 -5.34
C LEU A 29 3.44 -39.44 -5.56
N GLU A 30 3.64 -40.61 -6.16
CA GLU A 30 4.97 -41.20 -6.41
C GLU A 30 5.41 -41.00 -7.86
N GLU A 31 4.46 -40.98 -8.79
CA GLU A 31 4.71 -40.89 -10.24
C GLU A 31 4.14 -39.60 -10.84
N ASP A 32 4.80 -39.13 -11.88
CA ASP A 32 4.34 -37.97 -12.66
C ASP A 32 3.02 -38.27 -13.36
N GLY A 33 2.14 -37.27 -13.39
CA GLY A 33 0.92 -37.36 -14.17
C GLY A 33 -0.30 -36.80 -13.48
N GLN A 34 -1.46 -37.13 -14.06
CA GLN A 34 -2.75 -36.67 -13.55
C GLN A 34 -3.18 -37.47 -12.33
N VAL A 35 -3.52 -36.74 -11.28
CA VAL A 35 -4.06 -37.33 -10.03
C VAL A 35 -5.55 -37.63 -10.22
N SER A 36 -5.94 -38.87 -9.91
CA SER A 36 -7.32 -39.31 -9.96
C SER A 36 -7.83 -39.61 -8.54
N SER A 37 -8.92 -38.98 -8.15
CA SER A 37 -9.57 -39.21 -6.85
C SER A 37 -11.07 -38.92 -6.97
N PRO A 38 -11.95 -39.69 -6.28
CA PRO A 38 -13.38 -39.42 -6.26
C PRO A 38 -13.74 -38.06 -5.62
N TYR A 39 -12.78 -37.45 -4.93
CA TYR A 39 -12.94 -36.15 -4.28
C TYR A 39 -12.57 -34.98 -5.22
N ILE A 40 -11.91 -35.23 -6.35
CA ILE A 40 -11.71 -34.24 -7.41
C ILE A 40 -12.98 -34.18 -8.24
N LYS A 41 -13.79 -33.14 -8.04
CA LYS A 41 -15.13 -33.00 -8.63
C LYS A 41 -15.08 -32.42 -10.04
N SER A 42 -14.09 -31.57 -10.32
CA SER A 42 -13.84 -31.00 -11.65
C SER A 42 -12.42 -30.51 -11.78
N GLY A 43 -12.02 -30.12 -13.01
CA GLY A 43 -10.69 -29.65 -13.33
C GLY A 43 -9.64 -30.76 -13.35
N THR A 44 -8.39 -30.39 -13.31
CA THR A 44 -7.26 -31.32 -13.31
C THR A 44 -6.31 -31.03 -12.16
N VAL A 45 -5.75 -32.08 -11.60
CA VAL A 45 -4.67 -32.07 -10.62
C VAL A 45 -3.54 -32.89 -11.20
N THR A 46 -2.36 -32.30 -11.34
CA THR A 46 -1.18 -33.00 -11.90
C THR A 46 0.01 -32.86 -10.99
N TRP A 47 0.81 -33.89 -10.93
CA TRP A 47 2.05 -33.94 -10.15
C TRP A 47 3.27 -34.08 -11.06
N ASN A 48 4.32 -33.35 -10.74
CA ASN A 48 5.64 -33.51 -11.31
C ASN A 48 6.66 -33.77 -10.19
N SER A 49 7.19 -34.97 -10.15
CA SER A 49 8.09 -35.42 -9.08
C SER A 49 9.49 -34.78 -9.19
N ALA A 50 9.95 -34.47 -10.39
CA ALA A 50 11.28 -33.87 -10.60
C ALA A 50 11.34 -32.42 -10.10
N SER A 51 10.26 -31.65 -10.30
CA SER A 51 10.15 -30.26 -9.82
C SER A 51 9.44 -30.13 -8.48
N HIS A 52 8.95 -31.21 -7.91
CA HIS A 52 8.09 -31.23 -6.73
C HIS A 52 6.88 -30.28 -6.85
N THR A 53 6.22 -30.28 -8.02
CA THR A 53 5.16 -29.32 -8.33
C THR A 53 3.81 -30.02 -8.46
N LEU A 54 2.85 -29.57 -7.66
CA LEU A 54 1.42 -29.94 -7.78
C LEU A 54 0.69 -28.80 -8.53
N THR A 55 0.18 -29.08 -9.72
CA THR A 55 -0.61 -28.11 -10.48
C THR A 55 -2.10 -28.38 -10.31
N LEU A 56 -2.83 -27.36 -9.88
CA LEU A 56 -4.28 -27.29 -9.81
C LEU A 56 -4.78 -26.43 -10.97
N ASN A 57 -5.60 -26.97 -11.85
CA ASN A 57 -6.14 -26.23 -12.99
C ASN A 57 -7.67 -26.34 -12.99
N ASN A 58 -8.35 -25.25 -12.66
CA ASN A 58 -9.81 -25.20 -12.44
C ASN A 58 -10.32 -26.33 -11.52
N ALA A 59 -9.47 -26.73 -10.56
CA ALA A 59 -9.68 -27.94 -9.77
C ALA A 59 -10.63 -27.65 -8.60
N ILE A 60 -11.71 -28.43 -8.50
CA ILE A 60 -12.58 -28.47 -7.33
C ILE A 60 -12.32 -29.80 -6.59
N ILE A 61 -11.75 -29.69 -5.40
CA ILE A 61 -11.51 -30.82 -4.49
C ILE A 61 -12.43 -30.66 -3.30
N ASP A 62 -13.38 -31.58 -3.14
CA ASP A 62 -14.31 -31.61 -2.02
C ASP A 62 -14.09 -32.90 -1.22
N TYR A 63 -13.32 -32.77 -0.14
CA TYR A 63 -12.95 -33.88 0.74
C TYR A 63 -13.83 -33.91 1.98
N SER A 64 -15.09 -34.27 1.81
CA SER A 64 -16.05 -34.47 2.89
C SER A 64 -16.02 -35.94 3.33
N SER A 65 -15.35 -36.24 4.44
CA SER A 65 -15.32 -37.56 5.06
C SER A 65 -16.42 -37.67 6.12
N ASN A 66 -17.15 -38.79 6.12
CA ASN A 66 -18.10 -39.09 7.17
C ASN A 66 -17.40 -39.60 8.48
N ASN A 67 -16.09 -39.69 8.49
CA ASN A 67 -15.31 -40.15 9.66
C ASN A 67 -14.46 -39.00 10.23
N PRO A 68 -14.86 -38.37 11.35
CA PRO A 68 -14.14 -37.24 11.96
C PRO A 68 -12.74 -37.61 12.53
N GLN A 69 -12.37 -38.88 12.59
CA GLN A 69 -11.10 -39.34 13.14
C GLN A 69 -9.99 -39.52 12.12
N ASP A 70 -10.28 -39.44 10.82
CA ASP A 70 -9.31 -39.72 9.77
C ASP A 70 -8.45 -38.49 9.52
N GLY A 71 -8.01 -37.69 10.27
CA GLY A 71 -6.99 -36.63 10.12
C GLY A 71 -6.61 -36.26 8.67
N ILE A 72 -7.48 -36.56 7.69
CA ILE A 72 -7.24 -36.50 6.26
C ILE A 72 -7.49 -35.07 5.77
N ARG A 73 -6.56 -34.59 4.97
CA ARG A 73 -6.49 -33.23 4.44
C ARG A 73 -6.54 -33.30 2.92
N PRO A 74 -7.26 -32.41 2.23
CA PRO A 74 -7.27 -32.35 0.77
C PRO A 74 -5.86 -32.34 0.17
N ILE A 75 -4.95 -31.52 0.73
CA ILE A 75 -3.55 -31.52 0.36
C ILE A 75 -2.68 -31.58 1.62
N ARG A 76 -1.72 -32.50 1.63
CA ARG A 76 -0.69 -32.62 2.67
C ARG A 76 0.69 -32.65 2.03
N VAL A 77 1.58 -31.81 2.53
CA VAL A 77 2.96 -31.69 2.07
C VAL A 77 3.92 -32.13 3.18
N THR A 78 4.84 -33.03 2.88
CA THR A 78 5.81 -33.55 3.86
C THR A 78 7.26 -33.30 3.46
N GLY A 79 7.50 -32.50 2.41
CA GLY A 79 8.80 -32.03 1.92
C GLY A 79 8.64 -30.67 1.26
N ASP A 80 9.70 -30.15 0.68
CA ASP A 80 9.63 -28.91 -0.10
C ASP A 80 8.80 -29.12 -1.37
N ALA A 81 7.81 -28.24 -1.60
CA ALA A 81 6.93 -28.36 -2.77
C ALA A 81 6.39 -27.00 -3.24
N THR A 82 5.95 -26.98 -4.49
CA THR A 82 5.23 -25.86 -5.09
C THR A 82 3.82 -26.31 -5.48
N ILE A 83 2.81 -25.51 -5.13
CA ILE A 83 1.43 -25.66 -5.60
C ILE A 83 1.17 -24.56 -6.61
N VAL A 84 1.01 -24.91 -7.88
CA VAL A 84 0.67 -23.97 -8.95
C VAL A 84 -0.84 -23.93 -9.15
N VAL A 85 -1.41 -22.74 -9.05
CA VAL A 85 -2.85 -22.51 -9.16
C VAL A 85 -3.16 -21.82 -10.50
N ARG A 86 -4.02 -22.44 -11.31
CA ARG A 86 -4.47 -21.92 -12.60
C ARG A 86 -6.00 -21.91 -12.65
N GLY A 87 -6.57 -20.77 -13.06
CA GLY A 87 -8.03 -20.58 -13.04
C GLY A 87 -8.62 -20.65 -11.63
N ASP A 88 -9.89 -20.96 -11.52
CA ASP A 88 -10.60 -20.97 -10.24
C ASP A 88 -10.51 -22.35 -9.58
N CYS A 89 -9.72 -22.45 -8.51
CA CYS A 89 -9.52 -23.68 -7.74
C CYS A 89 -10.20 -23.57 -6.36
N ARG A 90 -10.85 -24.66 -5.95
CA ARG A 90 -11.50 -24.73 -4.64
C ARG A 90 -11.12 -26.00 -3.91
N LEU A 91 -10.69 -25.83 -2.66
CA LEU A 91 -10.42 -26.92 -1.74
C LEU A 91 -11.36 -26.82 -0.55
N SER A 92 -12.27 -27.77 -0.40
CA SER A 92 -13.21 -27.83 0.72
C SER A 92 -13.07 -29.13 1.49
N THR A 93 -13.24 -29.06 2.81
CA THR A 93 -13.24 -30.22 3.69
C THR A 93 -14.10 -30.00 4.92
N THR A 94 -14.78 -31.04 5.37
CA THR A 94 -15.39 -31.09 6.71
C THR A 94 -14.36 -31.37 7.80
N GLY A 95 -13.14 -31.78 7.41
CA GLY A 95 -11.99 -31.96 8.30
C GLY A 95 -11.38 -30.65 8.79
N HIS A 96 -10.38 -30.74 9.64
CA HIS A 96 -9.83 -29.60 10.36
C HIS A 96 -8.97 -28.67 9.50
N ILE A 97 -8.36 -29.17 8.43
CA ILE A 97 -7.32 -28.45 7.68
C ILE A 97 -7.48 -28.71 6.18
N ALA A 98 -7.41 -27.67 5.34
CA ALA A 98 -7.49 -27.81 3.88
C ALA A 98 -6.11 -28.08 3.25
N ILE A 99 -5.08 -27.33 3.64
CA ILE A 99 -3.69 -27.55 3.22
C ILE A 99 -2.82 -27.67 4.46
N ALA A 100 -2.04 -28.74 4.55
CA ALA A 100 -1.11 -28.94 5.65
C ALA A 100 0.32 -29.14 5.15
N ALA A 101 1.25 -28.37 5.69
CA ALA A 101 2.68 -28.61 5.64
C ALA A 101 3.14 -29.00 7.06
N ASP A 102 3.01 -30.29 7.38
CA ASP A 102 3.07 -30.78 8.75
C ASP A 102 4.21 -31.77 9.01
N SER A 103 5.28 -31.69 8.25
CA SER A 103 6.47 -32.51 8.44
C SER A 103 7.67 -31.67 8.83
N TYR A 104 8.44 -32.13 9.80
CA TYR A 104 9.75 -31.55 10.17
C TYR A 104 10.79 -31.57 9.03
N ASN A 105 10.49 -32.26 7.92
CA ASN A 105 11.32 -32.29 6.72
C ASN A 105 10.92 -31.25 5.65
N SER A 106 9.75 -30.63 5.80
CA SER A 106 9.28 -29.57 4.90
C SER A 106 9.84 -28.24 5.36
N LYS A 107 10.69 -27.60 4.55
CA LYS A 107 11.28 -26.29 4.84
C LYS A 107 10.59 -25.17 4.10
N ASN A 108 10.15 -25.44 2.85
CA ASN A 108 9.54 -24.44 1.99
C ASN A 108 8.29 -25.01 1.31
N LEU A 109 7.20 -24.26 1.39
CA LEU A 109 6.01 -24.45 0.58
C LEU A 109 5.74 -23.16 -0.19
N THR A 110 5.65 -23.26 -1.51
CA THR A 110 5.23 -22.15 -2.35
C THR A 110 3.85 -22.42 -2.91
N ILE A 111 2.95 -21.43 -2.85
CA ILE A 111 1.64 -21.44 -3.54
C ILE A 111 1.66 -20.27 -4.50
N GLU A 112 1.66 -20.55 -5.79
CA GLU A 112 1.84 -19.53 -6.82
C GLU A 112 0.96 -19.76 -8.05
N GLY A 113 0.92 -18.80 -8.97
CA GLY A 113 0.22 -18.92 -10.25
C GLY A 113 -0.60 -17.68 -10.56
N ASN A 114 -1.48 -17.77 -11.56
CA ASN A 114 -2.34 -16.65 -11.99
C ASN A 114 -3.84 -16.89 -11.71
N GLY A 115 -4.14 -17.88 -10.88
CA GLY A 115 -5.52 -18.27 -10.56
C GLY A 115 -6.03 -17.78 -9.21
N THR A 116 -7.25 -18.19 -8.90
CA THR A 116 -7.88 -18.02 -7.60
C THR A 116 -7.86 -19.33 -6.82
N LEU A 117 -7.36 -19.30 -5.60
CA LEU A 117 -7.45 -20.41 -4.66
C LEU A 117 -8.43 -20.08 -3.53
N THR A 118 -9.51 -20.84 -3.43
CA THR A 118 -10.45 -20.73 -2.31
C THR A 118 -10.34 -21.97 -1.44
N THR A 119 -10.10 -21.76 -0.14
CA THR A 119 -9.99 -22.85 0.83
C THR A 119 -11.09 -22.75 1.90
N SER A 120 -11.58 -23.88 2.35
CA SER A 120 -12.60 -23.96 3.40
C SER A 120 -12.43 -25.22 4.24
N SER A 121 -12.32 -25.06 5.57
CA SER A 121 -12.17 -26.13 6.54
C SER A 121 -12.99 -25.85 7.81
N SER A 122 -12.97 -26.78 8.77
CA SER A 122 -13.68 -26.56 10.04
C SER A 122 -12.82 -25.84 11.10
N TRP A 123 -11.50 -25.80 10.95
CA TRP A 123 -10.60 -25.22 11.96
C TRP A 123 -9.59 -24.22 11.37
N ILE A 124 -8.64 -24.66 10.54
CA ILE A 124 -7.61 -23.85 9.92
C ILE A 124 -7.51 -24.24 8.44
N ASP A 125 -7.46 -23.27 7.54
CA ASP A 125 -7.38 -23.57 6.11
C ASP A 125 -5.97 -23.95 5.68
N ILE A 126 -4.94 -23.22 6.12
CA ILE A 126 -3.55 -23.53 5.84
C ILE A 126 -2.80 -23.66 7.16
N PHE A 127 -2.24 -24.84 7.41
CA PHE A 127 -1.56 -25.17 8.65
C PHE A 127 -0.09 -25.55 8.41
N LEU A 128 0.80 -24.89 9.14
CA LEU A 128 2.25 -25.01 9.01
C LEU A 128 2.85 -25.61 10.28
N VAL A 129 3.91 -26.41 10.18
CA VAL A 129 4.62 -26.96 11.35
C VAL A 129 6.03 -26.39 11.47
N VAL A 130 6.88 -26.53 10.47
CA VAL A 130 8.27 -26.04 10.45
C VAL A 130 8.59 -25.51 9.03
N THR A 131 7.65 -24.85 8.41
CA THR A 131 7.69 -24.56 6.97
C THR A 131 7.58 -23.07 6.72
N HIS A 132 8.45 -22.51 5.88
CA HIS A 132 8.25 -21.20 5.31
C HIS A 132 7.23 -21.31 4.18
N LEU A 133 6.14 -20.56 4.29
CA LEU A 133 5.11 -20.45 3.26
C LEU A 133 5.31 -19.17 2.48
N THR A 134 5.49 -19.30 1.16
CA THR A 134 5.41 -18.17 0.22
C THR A 134 4.13 -18.29 -0.59
N ILE A 135 3.31 -17.25 -0.59
CA ILE A 135 2.12 -17.11 -1.43
C ILE A 135 2.44 -16.04 -2.46
N LYS A 136 2.33 -16.38 -3.77
CA LYS A 136 2.82 -15.50 -4.80
C LYS A 136 1.90 -15.47 -6.04
N ASP A 137 1.67 -14.27 -6.58
CA ASP A 137 0.98 -14.01 -7.86
C ASP A 137 -0.45 -14.60 -7.96
N ILE A 138 -1.11 -14.93 -6.86
CA ILE A 138 -2.45 -15.53 -6.87
C ILE A 138 -3.50 -14.63 -6.19
N THR A 139 -4.78 -14.97 -6.40
CA THR A 139 -5.88 -14.53 -5.53
C THR A 139 -6.16 -15.64 -4.51
N LEU A 140 -6.08 -15.33 -3.21
CA LEU A 140 -6.30 -16.28 -2.12
C LEU A 140 -7.55 -15.91 -1.31
N ASN A 141 -8.45 -16.87 -1.13
CA ASN A 141 -9.61 -16.73 -0.23
C ASN A 141 -9.61 -17.87 0.79
N THR A 142 -9.55 -17.55 2.08
CA THR A 142 -9.65 -18.52 3.17
C THR A 142 -10.86 -18.24 4.05
N VAL A 143 -11.41 -19.27 4.67
CA VAL A 143 -12.57 -19.17 5.57
C VAL A 143 -12.14 -19.26 7.06
N LYS A 144 -10.99 -19.87 7.35
CA LYS A 144 -10.49 -20.11 8.74
C LYS A 144 -9.07 -19.65 8.98
N GLY A 145 -8.42 -19.03 7.98
CA GLY A 145 -7.12 -18.40 8.12
C GLY A 145 -5.91 -19.31 7.95
N ILE A 146 -4.77 -18.78 8.36
CA ILE A 146 -3.44 -19.41 8.25
C ILE A 146 -2.80 -19.44 9.64
N ALA A 147 -2.38 -20.59 10.09
CA ALA A 147 -1.76 -20.72 11.40
C ALA A 147 -0.67 -21.79 11.46
N ASN A 148 0.15 -21.67 12.48
CA ASN A 148 1.15 -22.64 12.87
C ASN A 148 0.77 -23.34 14.20
N ASN A 149 1.45 -24.43 14.46
CA ASN A 149 1.43 -25.11 15.76
C ASN A 149 2.15 -24.25 16.85
N ALA A 150 1.82 -24.45 18.11
CA ALA A 150 2.16 -23.58 19.24
C ALA A 150 3.67 -23.43 19.61
N GLU A 151 4.60 -24.09 18.92
CA GLU A 151 6.03 -24.08 19.27
C GLU A 151 6.92 -23.21 18.36
N GLY A 152 6.35 -22.59 17.35
CA GLY A 152 6.70 -21.33 16.67
C GLY A 152 8.04 -21.17 15.97
N ASN A 153 9.06 -21.97 16.20
CA ASN A 153 10.38 -21.75 15.62
C ASN A 153 10.50 -22.33 14.20
N GLY A 154 11.01 -21.52 13.25
CA GLY A 154 11.28 -21.96 11.88
C GLY A 154 10.08 -21.91 10.93
N VAL A 155 9.11 -21.05 11.18
CA VAL A 155 7.97 -20.79 10.27
C VAL A 155 7.94 -19.34 9.88
N GLY A 156 8.07 -19.08 8.59
CA GLY A 156 7.89 -17.76 7.99
C GLY A 156 6.68 -17.71 7.06
N LEU A 157 6.09 -16.55 6.88
CA LEU A 157 4.99 -16.32 5.96
C LEU A 157 5.31 -15.11 5.07
N ALA A 158 5.33 -15.32 3.76
CA ALA A 158 5.55 -14.26 2.78
C ALA A 158 4.36 -14.14 1.82
N PHE A 159 3.91 -12.92 1.60
CA PHE A 159 2.96 -12.55 0.56
C PHE A 159 3.70 -11.73 -0.49
N ASP A 160 3.72 -12.18 -1.74
CA ASP A 160 4.38 -11.52 -2.87
C ASP A 160 3.34 -11.33 -3.99
N ASN A 161 2.99 -10.10 -4.30
CA ASN A 161 1.98 -9.75 -5.31
C ASN A 161 0.64 -10.50 -5.15
N VAL A 162 0.07 -10.51 -3.96
CA VAL A 162 -1.12 -11.30 -3.61
C VAL A 162 -2.33 -10.40 -3.43
N GLN A 163 -3.46 -10.81 -4.00
CA GLN A 163 -4.78 -10.36 -3.59
C GLN A 163 -5.36 -11.41 -2.66
N ALA A 164 -5.71 -11.07 -1.42
CA ALA A 164 -6.27 -12.06 -0.51
C ALA A 164 -7.45 -11.54 0.31
N THR A 165 -8.40 -12.44 0.58
CA THR A 165 -9.40 -12.29 1.63
C THR A 165 -9.22 -13.46 2.59
N ILE A 166 -8.72 -13.17 3.77
CA ILE A 166 -8.49 -14.15 4.82
C ILE A 166 -9.57 -13.93 5.87
N MET A 167 -10.55 -14.81 5.92
CA MET A 167 -11.51 -14.88 7.02
C MET A 167 -10.88 -15.71 8.14
N GLY A 168 -10.87 -15.15 9.35
CA GLY A 168 -10.16 -15.77 10.48
C GLY A 168 -8.74 -15.21 10.63
N GLU A 169 -7.90 -15.96 11.34
CA GLU A 169 -6.69 -15.44 11.94
C GLU A 169 -5.45 -15.74 11.08
N VAL A 170 -4.45 -14.83 11.10
CA VAL A 170 -3.06 -15.12 10.73
C VAL A 170 -2.23 -14.95 12.00
N PHE A 171 -1.73 -16.05 12.58
CA PHE A 171 -1.08 -15.99 13.87
C PHE A 171 -0.08 -17.14 14.11
N ARG A 172 0.79 -16.96 15.12
CA ARG A 172 1.82 -17.90 15.54
C ARG A 172 2.90 -18.18 14.49
N ILE A 173 3.24 -17.17 13.69
CA ILE A 173 4.30 -17.27 12.69
C ILE A 173 5.65 -16.97 13.37
N GLY A 174 6.54 -17.97 13.47
CA GLY A 174 7.76 -17.86 14.29
C GLY A 174 8.82 -16.90 13.76
N ASP A 175 9.07 -16.93 12.44
CA ASP A 175 10.17 -16.18 11.80
C ASP A 175 9.73 -14.85 11.18
N GLY A 176 8.44 -14.51 11.27
CA GLY A 176 7.89 -13.24 10.78
C GLY A 176 6.97 -13.36 9.58
N ILE A 177 6.28 -12.25 9.32
CA ILE A 177 5.36 -12.08 8.19
C ILE A 177 5.89 -10.96 7.32
N THR A 178 6.02 -11.19 6.02
CA THR A 178 6.53 -10.20 5.06
C THR A 178 5.54 -9.97 3.92
N PHE A 179 5.55 -8.76 3.38
CA PHE A 179 4.77 -8.35 2.22
C PHE A 179 5.69 -7.76 1.16
N LYS A 180 5.50 -8.19 -0.08
CA LYS A 180 6.14 -7.63 -1.26
C LYS A 180 5.06 -7.41 -2.32
N ASP A 181 5.04 -6.24 -2.92
CA ASP A 181 4.07 -5.84 -3.96
C ASP A 181 2.59 -6.03 -3.55
N CYS A 182 2.33 -6.04 -2.26
CA CYS A 182 0.99 -6.07 -1.68
C CYS A 182 0.98 -5.49 -0.27
N VAL A 183 -0.19 -5.11 0.21
CA VAL A 183 -0.38 -4.43 1.50
C VAL A 183 -1.69 -4.87 2.15
N ILE A 184 -1.74 -4.83 3.48
CA ILE A 184 -3.00 -5.03 4.20
C ILE A 184 -3.86 -3.77 4.00
N THR A 185 -5.08 -3.96 3.49
CA THR A 185 -6.04 -2.87 3.27
C THR A 185 -7.25 -2.92 4.20
N TYR A 186 -7.38 -4.01 4.96
CA TYR A 186 -8.41 -4.14 6.00
C TYR A 186 -7.96 -5.15 7.07
N PRO A 187 -8.08 -4.82 8.37
CA PRO A 187 -8.42 -3.49 8.90
C PRO A 187 -7.37 -2.44 8.50
N GLU A 188 -7.76 -1.17 8.40
CA GLU A 188 -6.86 -0.08 8.00
C GLU A 188 -5.72 0.16 8.98
N ASP A 189 -5.95 -0.16 10.27
CA ASP A 189 -4.98 -0.06 11.36
C ASP A 189 -4.29 -1.39 11.68
N ALA A 190 -4.30 -2.34 10.74
CA ALA A 190 -3.63 -3.61 10.91
C ALA A 190 -2.10 -3.46 10.93
N TYR A 191 -1.48 -4.16 11.84
CA TYR A 191 -0.03 -4.20 12.00
C TYR A 191 0.46 -5.60 12.32
N ILE A 192 1.74 -5.86 12.07
CA ILE A 192 2.40 -7.11 12.44
C ILE A 192 3.07 -6.90 13.80
N ASP A 193 2.78 -7.78 14.73
CA ASP A 193 3.43 -7.77 16.04
C ASP A 193 3.73 -9.18 16.52
N GLN A 194 4.62 -9.27 17.50
CA GLN A 194 5.04 -10.52 18.10
C GLN A 194 4.34 -10.71 19.46
N SER A 195 3.56 -11.76 19.56
CA SER A 195 3.05 -12.27 20.85
C SER A 195 4.00 -13.31 21.42
N GLY A 196 3.74 -13.79 22.65
CA GLY A 196 4.54 -14.85 23.26
C GLY A 196 4.58 -16.18 22.48
N TYR A 197 3.79 -16.31 21.40
CA TYR A 197 3.67 -17.50 20.55
C TYR A 197 4.10 -17.27 19.09
N GLY A 198 4.69 -16.11 18.75
CA GLY A 198 5.12 -15.75 17.39
C GLY A 198 4.42 -14.52 16.83
N TYR A 199 4.68 -14.21 15.56
CA TYR A 199 4.10 -13.08 14.86
C TYR A 199 2.66 -13.35 14.45
N GLY A 200 1.87 -12.28 14.39
CA GLY A 200 0.49 -12.29 13.91
C GLY A 200 0.11 -10.94 13.32
N ILE A 201 -1.06 -10.90 12.69
CA ILE A 201 -1.67 -9.66 12.20
C ILE A 201 -2.71 -9.22 13.23
N TYR A 202 -2.57 -8.01 13.72
CA TYR A 202 -3.38 -7.40 14.78
C TYR A 202 -3.93 -6.06 14.33
N TYR A 203 -4.92 -5.51 15.05
CA TYR A 203 -5.44 -4.16 14.85
C TYR A 203 -5.86 -3.53 16.18
N GLY A 204 -5.97 -2.20 16.21
CA GLY A 204 -6.35 -1.46 17.41
C GLY A 204 -5.52 -1.84 18.63
N ASN A 205 -6.15 -2.13 19.76
CA ASN A 205 -5.47 -2.53 20.98
C ASN A 205 -5.10 -4.04 20.97
N HIS A 206 -4.26 -4.47 20.04
CA HIS A 206 -3.75 -5.85 19.91
C HIS A 206 -4.86 -6.91 19.76
N LYS A 207 -5.90 -6.58 18.99
CA LYS A 207 -6.98 -7.51 18.65
C LYS A 207 -6.65 -8.29 17.40
N ILE A 208 -7.03 -9.56 17.36
CA ILE A 208 -6.93 -10.40 16.17
C ILE A 208 -8.15 -10.11 15.28
N PRO A 209 -7.97 -9.76 14.00
CA PRO A 209 -9.08 -9.45 13.12
C PRO A 209 -9.82 -10.72 12.66
N ASP A 210 -11.14 -10.64 12.59
CA ASP A 210 -11.98 -11.71 12.03
C ASP A 210 -11.85 -11.81 10.49
N LYS A 211 -11.34 -10.77 9.87
CA LYS A 211 -11.14 -10.67 8.43
C LYS A 211 -9.92 -9.80 8.15
N ILE A 212 -9.10 -10.26 7.21
CA ILE A 212 -7.96 -9.52 6.69
C ILE A 212 -8.11 -9.43 5.17
N ILE A 213 -7.94 -8.24 4.60
CA ILE A 213 -7.84 -8.05 3.16
C ILE A 213 -6.41 -7.60 2.86
N ILE A 214 -5.76 -8.34 1.97
CA ILE A 214 -4.47 -7.99 1.39
C ILE A 214 -4.76 -7.62 -0.05
N SER A 215 -4.39 -6.42 -0.46
CA SER A 215 -4.54 -5.95 -1.83
C SER A 215 -3.18 -5.86 -2.49
N ARG A 216 -3.11 -6.27 -3.76
CA ARG A 216 -1.94 -6.01 -4.58
C ARG A 216 -1.71 -4.50 -4.60
N MET A 217 -0.50 -4.07 -4.37
CA MET A 217 -0.10 -2.73 -4.75
C MET A 217 -0.23 -2.70 -6.26
N GLY A 218 -1.03 -1.77 -6.79
CA GLY A 218 -1.32 -1.74 -8.21
C GLY A 218 -0.01 -1.89 -8.98
N SER A 219 0.04 -2.85 -9.90
CA SER A 219 1.19 -2.99 -10.78
C SER A 219 1.41 -1.64 -11.42
N ILE A 220 2.57 -1.05 -11.23
CA ILE A 220 2.92 0.16 -11.96
C ILE A 220 2.92 -0.26 -13.43
N GLN A 221 2.00 0.30 -14.22
CA GLN A 221 1.96 -0.01 -15.64
C GLN A 221 3.35 0.32 -16.22
N GLY A 222 4.00 -0.68 -16.80
CA GLY A 222 5.34 -0.55 -17.31
C GLY A 222 6.48 -1.01 -16.38
N ASP A 223 6.23 -1.31 -15.10
CA ASP A 223 7.18 -1.96 -14.19
C ASP A 223 7.15 -3.48 -14.46
N VAL A 224 7.88 -3.87 -15.46
CA VAL A 224 7.91 -5.24 -15.97
C VAL A 224 8.82 -6.13 -15.12
N ASN A 225 9.92 -5.58 -14.63
CA ASN A 225 10.87 -6.30 -13.78
C ASN A 225 10.44 -6.40 -12.31
N GLY A 226 9.45 -5.58 -11.88
CA GLY A 226 8.88 -5.60 -10.54
C GLY A 226 9.77 -4.93 -9.48
N ASP A 227 10.66 -4.01 -9.86
CA ASP A 227 11.54 -3.30 -8.92
C ASP A 227 10.92 -2.03 -8.32
N GLY A 228 9.70 -1.66 -8.79
CA GLY A 228 8.95 -0.51 -8.31
C GLY A 228 9.25 0.78 -9.05
N GLU A 229 10.07 0.76 -10.09
CA GLU A 229 10.36 1.88 -10.97
C GLU A 229 10.06 1.51 -12.42
N VAL A 230 9.67 2.48 -13.25
CA VAL A 230 9.55 2.28 -14.70
C VAL A 230 10.71 2.98 -15.38
N ASN A 231 11.66 2.19 -15.87
CA ASN A 231 12.90 2.69 -16.43
C ASN A 231 13.42 1.78 -17.55
N ILE A 232 14.66 2.00 -18.01
CA ILE A 232 15.25 1.21 -19.11
C ILE A 232 15.41 -0.29 -18.78
N ALA A 233 15.42 -0.67 -17.48
CA ALA A 233 15.49 -2.07 -17.10
C ALA A 233 14.20 -2.82 -17.46
N ASP A 234 13.04 -2.15 -17.45
CA ASP A 234 11.75 -2.72 -17.84
C ASP A 234 11.67 -2.90 -19.36
N VAL A 235 12.21 -1.96 -20.12
CA VAL A 235 12.36 -2.13 -21.58
C VAL A 235 13.16 -3.39 -21.88
N ASN A 236 14.27 -3.61 -21.18
CA ASN A 236 15.07 -4.82 -21.32
C ASN A 236 14.30 -6.08 -20.91
N ALA A 237 13.50 -6.02 -19.85
CA ALA A 237 12.67 -7.14 -19.40
C ALA A 237 11.62 -7.55 -20.45
N VAL A 238 10.98 -6.59 -21.15
CA VAL A 238 10.09 -6.89 -22.30
C VAL A 238 10.89 -7.51 -23.45
N VAL A 239 12.06 -6.95 -23.78
CA VAL A 239 12.93 -7.47 -24.83
C VAL A 239 13.34 -8.92 -24.54
N ASP A 240 13.69 -9.25 -23.31
CA ASP A 240 14.07 -10.60 -22.91
C ASP A 240 12.93 -11.61 -23.14
N VAL A 241 11.68 -11.23 -22.81
CA VAL A 241 10.51 -12.07 -23.08
C VAL A 241 10.30 -12.26 -24.58
N ILE A 242 10.40 -11.20 -25.40
CA ILE A 242 10.25 -11.26 -26.87
C ILE A 242 11.33 -12.17 -27.50
N LEU A 243 12.54 -12.16 -26.96
CA LEU A 243 13.65 -12.98 -27.46
C LEU A 243 13.61 -14.43 -26.97
N GLY A 244 12.58 -14.85 -26.28
CA GLY A 244 12.36 -16.22 -25.82
C GLY A 244 12.87 -16.52 -24.43
N GLY A 245 12.98 -15.50 -23.58
CA GLY A 245 13.17 -15.62 -22.14
C GLY A 245 11.93 -16.18 -21.42
N ASP A 246 11.99 -16.22 -20.10
CA ASP A 246 10.89 -16.71 -19.28
C ASP A 246 9.63 -15.85 -19.49
N SER A 247 8.48 -16.51 -19.55
CA SER A 247 7.18 -15.85 -19.69
C SER A 247 6.93 -14.88 -18.53
N ASN A 248 6.71 -13.61 -18.83
CA ASN A 248 6.35 -12.58 -17.88
C ASN A 248 5.04 -11.89 -18.30
N PRO A 249 3.91 -12.15 -17.63
CA PRO A 249 2.63 -11.50 -17.96
C PRO A 249 2.64 -9.97 -17.86
N LYS A 250 3.54 -9.37 -17.06
CA LYS A 250 3.70 -7.92 -16.96
C LYS A 250 4.33 -7.28 -18.20
N ALA A 251 4.87 -8.10 -19.10
CA ALA A 251 5.47 -7.63 -20.35
C ALA A 251 4.42 -7.26 -21.43
N ASP A 252 3.16 -7.67 -21.27
CA ASP A 252 2.01 -7.15 -22.01
C ASP A 252 1.58 -5.83 -21.34
N VAL A 253 2.25 -4.75 -21.71
CA VAL A 253 2.12 -3.43 -21.08
C VAL A 253 0.94 -2.65 -21.64
N ASN A 254 0.51 -2.97 -22.85
CA ASN A 254 -0.60 -2.33 -23.53
C ASN A 254 -1.93 -3.11 -23.42
N ASP A 255 -1.94 -4.29 -22.73
CA ASP A 255 -3.08 -5.17 -22.49
C ASP A 255 -3.76 -5.67 -23.78
N ASP A 256 -2.98 -5.89 -24.87
CA ASP A 256 -3.52 -6.43 -26.15
C ASP A 256 -3.45 -7.96 -26.23
N ASN A 257 -2.92 -8.62 -25.21
CA ASN A 257 -2.66 -10.06 -25.06
C ASN A 257 -1.56 -10.59 -26.00
N GLU A 258 -0.74 -9.74 -26.59
CA GLU A 258 0.45 -10.08 -27.34
C GLU A 258 1.66 -9.36 -26.73
N ILE A 259 2.76 -10.07 -26.51
CA ILE A 259 4.01 -9.45 -26.05
C ILE A 259 4.91 -9.22 -27.25
N ASN A 260 5.05 -7.96 -27.65
CA ASN A 260 5.77 -7.60 -28.86
C ASN A 260 6.39 -6.17 -28.75
N ILE A 261 6.84 -5.60 -29.88
CA ILE A 261 7.48 -4.28 -29.89
C ILE A 261 6.52 -3.13 -29.47
N ALA A 262 5.21 -3.35 -29.51
CA ALA A 262 4.24 -2.35 -29.06
C ALA A 262 4.34 -2.15 -27.53
N ASP A 263 4.65 -3.22 -26.77
CA ASP A 263 4.86 -3.15 -25.33
C ASP A 263 6.16 -2.43 -24.97
N ILE A 264 7.21 -2.65 -25.76
CA ILE A 264 8.44 -1.84 -25.61
C ILE A 264 8.13 -0.35 -25.78
N ASN A 265 7.36 0.00 -26.82
CA ASN A 265 6.95 1.39 -27.03
C ASN A 265 6.06 1.90 -25.89
N ALA A 266 5.15 1.07 -25.37
CA ALA A 266 4.32 1.42 -24.22
C ALA A 266 5.15 1.71 -22.96
N VAL A 267 6.18 0.91 -22.65
CA VAL A 267 7.13 1.19 -21.55
C VAL A 267 7.87 2.51 -21.82
N ILE A 268 8.37 2.69 -23.04
CA ILE A 268 9.08 3.90 -23.45
C ILE A 268 8.18 5.14 -23.31
N ASP A 269 6.93 5.05 -23.74
CA ASP A 269 5.95 6.13 -23.61
C ASP A 269 5.66 6.45 -22.14
N ILE A 270 5.60 5.43 -21.27
CA ILE A 270 5.45 5.62 -19.82
C ILE A 270 6.69 6.33 -19.24
N ILE A 271 7.90 5.90 -19.63
CA ILE A 271 9.16 6.54 -19.19
C ILE A 271 9.18 8.03 -19.61
N PHE A 272 8.81 8.33 -20.85
CA PHE A 272 8.81 9.70 -21.37
C PHE A 272 7.60 10.53 -20.94
N SER A 273 6.43 9.92 -20.76
CA SER A 273 5.25 10.61 -20.21
C SER A 273 5.38 10.84 -18.71
N GLY A 274 6.33 10.15 -18.05
CA GLY A 274 6.53 10.22 -16.62
C GLY A 274 5.29 9.75 -15.88
N ALA A 275 4.78 8.54 -16.18
CA ALA A 275 3.75 7.94 -15.35
C ALA A 275 4.23 7.97 -13.89
N PRO A 276 3.44 8.49 -12.94
CA PRO A 276 3.90 8.63 -11.58
C PRO A 276 4.17 7.24 -11.00
N ALA A 277 5.37 7.03 -10.47
CA ALA A 277 5.60 5.94 -9.52
C ALA A 277 4.51 6.04 -8.43
N PRO A 278 4.00 4.92 -7.87
CA PRO A 278 3.05 5.00 -6.77
C PRO A 278 3.64 5.91 -5.71
N SER A 279 2.82 6.81 -5.19
CA SER A 279 3.28 7.72 -4.15
C SER A 279 3.75 6.90 -2.96
N LEU A 280 5.07 6.89 -2.70
CA LEU A 280 5.59 6.26 -1.50
C LEU A 280 5.04 7.06 -0.31
N ILE A 281 4.25 6.39 0.53
CA ILE A 281 3.75 6.98 1.77
C ILE A 281 4.70 6.58 2.88
N GLU A 282 5.33 7.58 3.50
CA GLU A 282 6.15 7.37 4.68
C GLU A 282 5.33 7.65 5.93
N THR A 283 5.15 6.65 6.79
CA THR A 283 4.50 6.82 8.11
C THR A 283 5.56 7.14 9.16
N ILE A 284 5.35 8.23 9.88
CA ILE A 284 6.27 8.72 10.92
C ILE A 284 5.52 8.80 12.24
N THR A 285 6.14 8.30 13.30
CA THR A 285 5.55 8.29 14.64
C THR A 285 6.38 9.11 15.60
N VAL A 286 5.73 10.04 16.33
CA VAL A 286 6.34 10.89 17.35
C VAL A 286 5.50 10.83 18.62
N ASN A 287 6.10 10.37 19.73
CA ASN A 287 5.44 10.23 21.01
C ASN A 287 4.08 9.50 20.95
N GLY A 288 4.00 8.44 20.12
CA GLY A 288 2.80 7.61 19.96
C GLY A 288 1.75 8.18 18.99
N VAL A 289 2.00 9.32 18.36
CA VAL A 289 1.14 9.89 17.30
C VAL A 289 1.77 9.66 15.96
N SER A 290 1.05 8.98 15.06
CA SER A 290 1.50 8.71 13.69
C SER A 290 0.88 9.69 12.70
N PHE A 291 1.66 10.08 11.69
CA PHE A 291 1.21 10.85 10.55
C PHE A 291 1.92 10.36 9.28
N LYS A 292 1.35 10.69 8.13
CA LYS A 292 1.84 10.20 6.84
C LYS A 292 2.36 11.34 5.98
N MET A 293 3.47 11.08 5.30
CA MET A 293 4.06 11.95 4.28
C MET A 293 3.95 11.25 2.93
N VAL A 294 3.34 11.91 1.96
CA VAL A 294 3.11 11.40 0.60
C VAL A 294 4.21 11.93 -0.30
N GLN A 295 4.90 11.05 -1.02
CA GLN A 295 5.88 11.47 -2.02
C GLN A 295 5.16 12.08 -3.24
N VAL A 296 5.55 13.26 -3.64
CA VAL A 296 5.09 13.94 -4.84
C VAL A 296 6.21 13.95 -5.86
N ASN A 297 6.03 13.21 -6.94
CA ASN A 297 7.01 13.20 -8.04
C ASN A 297 7.06 14.57 -8.72
N GLY A 298 8.25 15.13 -8.83
CA GLY A 298 8.48 16.42 -9.46
C GLY A 298 8.01 16.50 -10.91
N GLY A 299 7.74 17.69 -11.36
CA GLY A 299 7.26 17.92 -12.73
C GLY A 299 7.06 19.40 -13.03
N THR A 300 6.60 19.69 -14.24
CA THR A 300 6.30 21.05 -14.71
C THR A 300 4.80 21.24 -14.82
N TYR A 301 4.29 22.37 -14.33
CA TYR A 301 2.87 22.70 -14.37
C TYR A 301 2.67 24.21 -14.61
N THR A 302 1.44 24.61 -14.87
CA THR A 302 1.07 26.02 -14.94
C THR A 302 0.57 26.48 -13.56
N MET A 303 1.37 27.29 -12.88
CA MET A 303 1.05 27.91 -11.60
C MET A 303 0.22 29.19 -11.79
N GLY A 304 -0.76 29.40 -10.91
CA GLY A 304 -1.64 30.56 -10.95
C GLY A 304 -2.98 30.28 -11.63
N ALA A 305 -3.78 31.33 -11.78
CA ALA A 305 -5.12 31.24 -12.37
C ALA A 305 -5.06 31.24 -13.90
N ARG A 306 -5.85 30.35 -14.51
CA ARG A 306 -6.01 30.30 -15.96
C ARG A 306 -6.68 31.60 -16.47
N ASP A 307 -6.44 31.95 -17.72
CA ASP A 307 -7.00 33.17 -18.32
C ASP A 307 -8.53 33.16 -18.39
N ASP A 308 -9.14 31.98 -18.49
CA ASP A 308 -10.57 31.76 -18.53
C ASP A 308 -11.24 31.72 -17.13
N ASP A 309 -10.46 31.79 -16.04
CA ASP A 309 -11.00 31.86 -14.68
C ASP A 309 -11.51 33.26 -14.36
N THR A 310 -12.84 33.43 -14.45
CA THR A 310 -13.53 34.70 -14.19
C THR A 310 -13.57 35.09 -12.71
N GLU A 311 -13.26 34.18 -11.80
CA GLU A 311 -13.19 34.42 -10.35
C GLU A 311 -11.78 34.76 -9.86
N ALA A 312 -10.77 34.71 -10.77
CA ALA A 312 -9.39 34.94 -10.43
C ALA A 312 -9.09 36.39 -10.03
N PHE A 313 -8.30 36.56 -8.99
CA PHE A 313 -7.77 37.85 -8.57
C PHE A 313 -6.47 38.19 -9.30
N ASN A 314 -6.12 39.48 -9.36
CA ASN A 314 -4.86 39.91 -9.98
C ASN A 314 -3.63 39.32 -9.33
N SER A 315 -3.68 39.01 -8.04
CA SER A 315 -2.58 38.36 -7.31
C SER A 315 -2.29 36.91 -7.77
N GLU A 316 -3.24 36.29 -8.47
CA GLU A 316 -3.10 34.93 -9.01
C GLU A 316 -2.51 34.91 -10.42
N LYS A 317 -2.22 36.09 -10.99
CA LYS A 317 -1.77 36.29 -12.37
C LYS A 317 -0.41 36.99 -12.46
N PRO A 318 0.35 36.77 -13.56
CA PRO A 318 0.05 35.89 -14.69
C PRO A 318 0.21 34.41 -14.33
N ALA A 319 -0.53 33.54 -15.01
CA ALA A 319 -0.22 32.10 -15.00
C ALA A 319 1.12 31.88 -15.72
N HIS A 320 1.98 31.04 -15.16
CA HIS A 320 3.33 30.81 -15.68
C HIS A 320 3.78 29.37 -15.45
N GLN A 321 4.81 28.95 -16.20
CA GLN A 321 5.35 27.59 -16.06
C GLN A 321 6.27 27.49 -14.83
N VAL A 322 6.01 26.49 -14.01
CA VAL A 322 6.85 26.18 -12.84
C VAL A 322 7.23 24.71 -12.86
N SER A 323 8.52 24.44 -12.69
CA SER A 323 9.05 23.11 -12.46
C SER A 323 9.38 22.93 -10.99
N VAL A 324 8.93 21.83 -10.38
CA VAL A 324 9.27 21.46 -9.00
C VAL A 324 9.99 20.12 -8.99
N SER A 325 10.98 19.97 -8.12
CA SER A 325 11.64 18.70 -7.83
C SER A 325 10.71 17.79 -7.03
N SER A 326 11.02 16.50 -6.95
CA SER A 326 10.28 15.57 -6.07
C SER A 326 10.46 15.96 -4.61
N PHE A 327 9.40 15.83 -3.81
CA PHE A 327 9.38 16.15 -2.38
C PHE A 327 8.33 15.29 -1.67
N TYR A 328 8.32 15.33 -0.35
CA TYR A 328 7.23 14.75 0.44
C TYR A 328 6.34 15.84 1.01
N ILE A 329 5.04 15.57 1.10
CA ILE A 329 4.06 16.47 1.71
C ILE A 329 3.13 15.69 2.64
N GLY A 330 2.68 16.30 3.73
CA GLY A 330 1.74 15.67 4.65
C GLY A 330 0.43 15.25 3.97
N GLU A 331 -0.02 14.02 4.23
CA GLU A 331 -1.31 13.51 3.72
C GLU A 331 -2.46 14.44 4.12
N THR A 332 -2.39 15.00 5.34
CA THR A 332 -3.34 15.95 5.93
C THR A 332 -2.61 17.18 6.47
N GLU A 333 -3.38 18.15 6.91
CA GLU A 333 -2.91 19.20 7.81
C GLU A 333 -2.32 18.60 9.10
N VAL A 334 -1.45 19.32 9.80
CA VAL A 334 -0.94 18.92 11.11
C VAL A 334 -2.10 18.93 12.12
N THR A 335 -2.36 17.77 12.73
CA THR A 335 -3.43 17.63 13.73
C THR A 335 -3.04 18.22 15.08
N GLN A 336 -4.04 18.55 15.91
CA GLN A 336 -3.83 18.94 17.31
C GLN A 336 -3.12 17.83 18.10
N ALA A 337 -3.40 16.55 17.80
CA ALA A 337 -2.69 15.42 18.39
C ALA A 337 -1.18 15.49 18.12
N LEU A 338 -0.79 15.69 16.85
CA LEU A 338 0.62 15.78 16.47
C LEU A 338 1.27 17.03 17.08
N TRP A 339 0.56 18.18 17.06
CA TRP A 339 1.07 19.40 17.72
C TRP A 339 1.39 19.17 19.19
N VAL A 340 0.46 18.59 19.94
CA VAL A 340 0.63 18.27 21.36
C VAL A 340 1.76 17.25 21.60
N ALA A 341 1.88 16.24 20.73
CA ALA A 341 2.95 15.25 20.83
C ALA A 341 4.36 15.86 20.68
N VAL A 342 4.49 16.91 19.88
CA VAL A 342 5.77 17.62 19.65
C VAL A 342 6.00 18.74 20.66
N MET A 343 4.98 19.56 20.92
CA MET A 343 5.11 20.79 21.71
C MET A 343 4.86 20.59 23.20
N GLY A 344 4.17 19.49 23.58
CA GLY A 344 3.82 19.15 24.96
C GLY A 344 2.33 19.29 25.25
N SER A 345 1.84 18.60 26.29
CA SER A 345 0.41 18.42 26.59
C SER A 345 -0.40 19.71 26.83
N ASN A 346 0.24 20.80 27.25
CA ASN A 346 -0.42 22.06 27.54
C ASN A 346 -0.19 23.13 26.45
N SER A 347 0.27 22.73 25.27
CA SER A 347 0.73 23.65 24.23
C SER A 347 -0.26 23.83 23.08
N ASN A 348 -1.44 23.19 23.11
CA ASN A 348 -2.42 23.31 22.03
C ASN A 348 -2.95 24.76 21.93
N PRO A 349 -2.61 25.50 20.85
CA PRO A 349 -3.03 26.89 20.68
C PRO A 349 -4.42 27.00 20.05
N SER A 350 -5.01 25.89 19.60
CA SER A 350 -6.23 25.87 18.80
C SER A 350 -7.42 26.49 19.51
N HIS A 351 -8.20 27.24 18.74
CA HIS A 351 -9.48 27.75 19.18
C HIS A 351 -10.54 26.65 19.24
N PHE A 352 -10.55 25.75 18.26
CA PHE A 352 -11.53 24.66 18.15
C PHE A 352 -10.99 23.37 18.76
N THR A 353 -11.10 23.26 20.08
CA THR A 353 -10.64 22.11 20.87
C THR A 353 -11.72 21.03 21.05
N GLY A 354 -11.36 19.90 21.67
CA GLY A 354 -12.28 18.81 22.03
C GLY A 354 -12.18 17.57 21.16
N ASP A 355 -11.58 17.68 19.97
CA ASP A 355 -11.22 16.55 19.12
C ASP A 355 -9.81 16.77 18.58
N LEU A 356 -8.87 15.95 19.02
CA LEU A 356 -7.47 16.05 18.65
C LEU A 356 -7.17 15.66 17.18
N ASN A 357 -8.14 15.05 16.48
CA ASN A 357 -8.04 14.79 15.04
C ASN A 357 -8.35 16.01 14.18
N ARG A 358 -8.81 17.11 14.77
CA ARG A 358 -8.91 18.38 14.04
C ARG A 358 -7.52 18.93 13.74
N PRO A 359 -7.37 19.73 12.66
CA PRO A 359 -6.12 20.41 12.43
C PRO A 359 -5.82 21.40 13.57
N VAL A 360 -4.55 21.65 13.80
CA VAL A 360 -4.15 22.73 14.70
C VAL A 360 -4.44 24.07 14.05
N ASP A 361 -5.28 24.86 14.67
CA ASP A 361 -5.66 26.20 14.22
C ASP A 361 -5.06 27.29 15.12
N GLN A 362 -5.19 28.54 14.69
CA GLN A 362 -4.71 29.71 15.43
C GLN A 362 -3.20 29.70 15.66
N VAL A 363 -2.44 29.18 14.70
CA VAL A 363 -0.99 29.16 14.71
C VAL A 363 -0.42 30.21 13.78
N SER A 364 0.60 30.96 14.24
CA SER A 364 1.38 31.87 13.42
C SER A 364 2.46 31.12 12.63
N TRP A 365 2.98 31.73 11.54
CA TRP A 365 4.10 31.18 10.79
C TRP A 365 5.32 30.94 11.68
N ASN A 366 5.60 31.85 12.60
CA ASN A 366 6.72 31.70 13.54
C ASN A 366 6.54 30.48 14.46
N GLN A 367 5.33 30.24 14.98
CA GLN A 367 5.03 29.05 15.79
C GLN A 367 5.14 27.76 14.97
N CYS A 368 4.78 27.79 13.67
CA CYS A 368 5.01 26.66 12.78
C CYS A 368 6.50 26.33 12.65
N GLN A 369 7.39 27.32 12.53
CA GLN A 369 8.84 27.11 12.48
C GLN A 369 9.38 26.53 13.80
N GLU A 370 8.87 26.97 14.94
CA GLU A 370 9.23 26.40 16.24
C GLU A 370 8.81 24.93 16.37
N PHE A 371 7.59 24.62 15.93
CA PHE A 371 7.07 23.25 15.89
C PHE A 371 7.95 22.37 14.98
N ILE A 372 8.23 22.83 13.76
CA ILE A 372 9.08 22.12 12.79
C ILE A 372 10.48 21.89 13.33
N THR A 373 11.07 22.88 13.97
CA THR A 373 12.40 22.75 14.58
C THR A 373 12.44 21.64 15.63
N LYS A 374 11.43 21.58 16.50
CA LYS A 374 11.34 20.51 17.50
C LYS A 374 11.06 19.13 16.87
N LEU A 375 10.16 19.08 15.89
CA LEU A 375 9.87 17.85 15.16
C LEU A 375 11.14 17.28 14.50
N ASN A 376 11.94 18.13 13.86
CA ASN A 376 13.20 17.75 13.25
C ASN A 376 14.21 17.21 14.29
N GLN A 377 14.30 17.85 15.47
CA GLN A 377 15.14 17.37 16.56
C GLN A 377 14.72 15.99 17.08
N MET A 378 13.40 15.73 17.15
CA MET A 378 12.85 14.46 17.64
C MET A 378 13.00 13.32 16.65
N THR A 379 12.90 13.61 15.36
CA THR A 379 12.85 12.60 14.29
C THR A 379 14.16 12.41 13.55
N GLY A 380 15.06 13.39 13.61
CA GLY A 380 16.29 13.44 12.78
C GLY A 380 16.04 13.76 11.30
N LYS A 381 14.79 14.08 10.93
CA LYS A 381 14.38 14.40 9.56
C LYS A 381 14.48 15.91 9.28
N GLN A 382 14.20 16.32 8.04
CA GLN A 382 14.31 17.70 7.56
C GLN A 382 12.92 18.23 7.13
N PHE A 383 11.96 18.24 8.06
CA PHE A 383 10.67 18.85 7.80
C PHE A 383 10.78 20.36 7.64
N ARG A 384 9.88 20.91 6.85
CA ARG A 384 9.72 22.34 6.57
C ARG A 384 8.26 22.65 6.21
N LEU A 385 7.90 23.89 6.01
CA LEU A 385 6.69 24.24 5.29
C LEU A 385 6.90 23.99 3.79
N PRO A 386 5.84 23.65 3.03
CA PRO A 386 5.93 23.62 1.57
C PRO A 386 6.25 25.03 1.02
N THR A 387 6.93 25.10 -0.12
CA THR A 387 6.89 26.32 -0.90
C THR A 387 5.51 26.52 -1.49
N GLU A 388 5.14 27.75 -1.87
CA GLU A 388 3.85 28.02 -2.49
C GLU A 388 3.67 27.19 -3.78
N ALA A 389 4.75 27.03 -4.55
CA ALA A 389 4.74 26.25 -5.78
C ALA A 389 4.57 24.74 -5.53
N GLU A 390 5.22 24.19 -4.53
CA GLU A 390 5.05 22.79 -4.12
C GLU A 390 3.61 22.53 -3.64
N TRP A 391 3.09 23.47 -2.83
CA TRP A 391 1.72 23.38 -2.33
C TRP A 391 0.71 23.33 -3.47
N GLU A 392 0.79 24.29 -4.43
CA GLU A 392 -0.15 24.34 -5.55
C GLU A 392 0.00 23.14 -6.49
N TYR A 393 1.23 22.71 -6.77
CA TYR A 393 1.49 21.52 -7.57
C TYR A 393 0.86 20.27 -6.96
N ALA A 394 1.07 20.06 -5.66
CA ALA A 394 0.49 18.94 -4.92
C ALA A 394 -1.04 19.02 -4.87
N ALA A 395 -1.61 20.20 -4.62
CA ALA A 395 -3.05 20.41 -4.57
C ALA A 395 -3.73 20.14 -5.92
N ARG A 396 -3.04 20.45 -7.04
CA ARG A 396 -3.50 20.15 -8.41
C ARG A 396 -3.40 18.67 -8.79
N GLY A 397 -2.85 17.80 -7.93
CA GLY A 397 -2.67 16.38 -8.20
C GLY A 397 -1.33 16.03 -8.88
N GLY A 398 -0.36 16.95 -8.90
CA GLY A 398 0.96 16.72 -9.49
C GLY A 398 0.88 16.29 -10.96
N LYS A 399 1.63 15.24 -11.31
CA LYS A 399 1.55 14.62 -12.65
C LYS A 399 0.21 13.94 -12.94
N MET A 400 -0.58 13.61 -11.93
CA MET A 400 -1.90 12.98 -12.08
C MET A 400 -3.04 14.00 -12.21
N SER A 401 -2.71 15.29 -12.32
CA SER A 401 -3.69 16.39 -12.36
C SER A 401 -4.73 16.20 -13.46
N LYS A 402 -6.01 16.28 -13.08
CA LYS A 402 -7.15 16.26 -14.00
C LYS A 402 -7.67 17.67 -14.34
N GLY A 403 -6.94 18.71 -13.90
CA GLY A 403 -7.28 20.10 -14.20
C GLY A 403 -8.52 20.60 -13.46
N TYR A 404 -8.84 20.04 -12.30
CA TYR A 404 -9.97 20.44 -11.48
C TYR A 404 -9.80 21.85 -10.89
N LYS A 405 -10.90 22.47 -10.56
CA LYS A 405 -10.96 23.79 -9.90
C LYS A 405 -10.54 23.74 -8.43
N TYR A 406 -10.88 22.63 -7.76
CA TYR A 406 -10.58 22.32 -6.38
C TYR A 406 -9.74 21.02 -6.31
N ALA A 407 -9.12 20.72 -5.17
CA ALA A 407 -8.29 19.54 -5.03
C ALA A 407 -9.12 18.25 -5.12
N GLY A 408 -9.06 17.57 -6.27
CA GLY A 408 -9.74 16.31 -6.54
C GLY A 408 -11.13 16.40 -7.15
N SER A 409 -11.74 17.60 -7.32
CA SER A 409 -13.06 17.75 -7.93
C SER A 409 -13.34 19.16 -8.49
N ASN A 410 -14.31 19.26 -9.40
CA ASN A 410 -14.92 20.54 -9.78
C ASN A 410 -16.10 20.91 -8.85
N ASP A 411 -16.63 19.97 -8.07
CA ASP A 411 -17.63 20.23 -7.04
C ASP A 411 -16.94 20.31 -5.66
N ILE A 412 -16.89 21.51 -5.11
CA ILE A 412 -16.27 21.79 -3.82
C ILE A 412 -16.89 20.98 -2.67
N ASN A 413 -18.18 20.62 -2.76
CA ASN A 413 -18.88 19.90 -1.70
C ASN A 413 -18.41 18.43 -1.55
N GLU A 414 -17.72 17.89 -2.55
CA GLU A 414 -17.14 16.54 -2.47
C GLU A 414 -15.81 16.50 -1.70
N VAL A 415 -15.07 17.61 -1.68
CA VAL A 415 -13.65 17.65 -1.30
C VAL A 415 -13.31 18.63 -0.19
N ALA A 416 -14.28 19.42 0.33
CA ALA A 416 -13.97 20.52 1.22
C ALA A 416 -14.96 20.71 2.37
N TRP A 417 -14.42 21.14 3.52
CA TRP A 417 -15.16 21.74 4.63
C TRP A 417 -15.05 23.27 4.51
N TRP A 418 -16.13 23.95 4.07
CA TRP A 418 -16.12 25.37 3.68
C TRP A 418 -17.47 26.06 3.92
N GLY A 419 -17.46 27.40 3.92
CA GLY A 419 -18.64 28.22 3.72
C GLY A 419 -19.61 28.22 4.92
N TYR A 420 -19.10 28.31 6.15
CA TYR A 420 -19.95 28.48 7.31
C TYR A 420 -20.91 29.69 7.12
N GLU A 421 -22.22 29.46 7.36
CA GLU A 421 -23.29 30.44 7.09
C GLU A 421 -23.38 30.96 5.64
N LYS A 422 -22.64 30.35 4.70
CA LYS A 422 -22.59 30.73 3.27
C LYS A 422 -23.15 29.66 2.34
N GLY A 423 -23.78 28.62 2.91
CA GLY A 423 -24.38 27.52 2.17
C GLY A 423 -23.39 26.44 1.71
N GLY A 424 -22.21 26.39 2.33
CA GLY A 424 -21.23 25.34 2.13
C GLY A 424 -21.46 24.10 3.00
N THR A 425 -20.48 23.21 2.99
CA THR A 425 -20.50 21.96 3.80
C THR A 425 -20.28 22.22 5.28
N CYS A 426 -19.66 23.37 5.65
CA CYS A 426 -19.43 23.76 7.04
C CYS A 426 -20.75 24.14 7.71
N VAL A 427 -21.39 23.16 8.35
CA VAL A 427 -22.68 23.32 9.05
C VAL A 427 -22.54 23.70 10.52
N THR A 428 -21.33 23.63 11.08
CA THR A 428 -21.01 24.01 12.45
C THR A 428 -19.83 24.97 12.48
N TYR A 429 -19.86 25.97 13.35
CA TYR A 429 -18.79 26.95 13.49
C TYR A 429 -17.46 26.27 13.85
N GLY A 430 -16.46 26.34 12.95
CA GLY A 430 -15.11 25.86 13.16
C GLY A 430 -14.63 24.80 12.18
N THR A 431 -13.44 24.27 12.44
CA THR A 431 -12.79 23.20 11.65
C THR A 431 -13.54 21.87 11.76
N CYS A 432 -13.26 20.91 10.87
CA CYS A 432 -13.63 19.50 11.04
C CYS A 432 -12.38 18.62 11.25
N PRO A 433 -12.52 17.38 11.70
CA PRO A 433 -11.41 16.42 11.71
C PRO A 433 -10.79 16.30 10.32
N VAL A 434 -9.47 16.16 10.25
CA VAL A 434 -8.77 15.97 8.97
C VAL A 434 -9.26 14.72 8.23
N ALA A 435 -9.10 14.69 6.91
CA ALA A 435 -9.52 13.58 6.04
C ALA A 435 -11.02 13.26 6.11
N SER A 436 -11.87 14.25 6.39
CA SER A 436 -13.33 14.07 6.43
C SER A 436 -14.00 14.08 5.04
N PHE A 437 -13.29 14.51 4.01
CA PHE A 437 -13.75 14.59 2.62
C PHE A 437 -12.86 13.76 1.70
N LYS A 438 -13.22 13.71 0.40
CA LYS A 438 -12.44 12.95 -0.59
C LYS A 438 -11.07 13.59 -0.81
N PRO A 439 -10.00 12.78 -0.96
CA PRO A 439 -8.69 13.27 -1.30
C PRO A 439 -8.58 13.68 -2.78
N ASN A 440 -7.49 14.34 -3.13
CA ASN A 440 -7.12 14.56 -4.52
C ASN A 440 -6.45 13.31 -5.13
N GLU A 441 -5.96 13.43 -6.37
CA GLU A 441 -5.36 12.36 -7.16
C GLU A 441 -4.07 11.76 -6.52
N LEU A 442 -3.42 12.50 -5.61
CA LEU A 442 -2.25 12.05 -4.86
C LEU A 442 -2.60 11.42 -3.50
N GLY A 443 -3.88 11.34 -3.14
CA GLY A 443 -4.31 10.91 -1.82
C GLY A 443 -4.17 11.97 -0.73
N LEU A 444 -4.05 13.26 -1.11
CA LEU A 444 -3.95 14.38 -0.17
C LEU A 444 -5.33 14.91 0.18
N TYR A 445 -5.61 15.01 1.46
CA TYR A 445 -6.87 15.51 2.01
C TYR A 445 -6.77 17.00 2.37
N ASP A 446 -7.91 17.67 2.42
CA ASP A 446 -8.09 19.02 2.96
C ASP A 446 -7.24 20.11 2.26
N MET A 447 -6.73 19.82 1.03
CA MET A 447 -6.05 20.83 0.21
C MET A 447 -7.01 21.91 -0.29
N THR A 448 -8.30 21.78 0.01
CA THR A 448 -9.37 22.74 -0.26
C THR A 448 -10.25 22.84 0.99
N GLY A 449 -10.36 24.02 1.58
CA GLY A 449 -11.16 24.28 2.79
C GLY A 449 -10.44 23.91 4.09
N ASN A 450 -11.19 23.65 5.15
CA ASN A 450 -10.77 23.42 6.53
C ASN A 450 -9.93 24.57 7.09
N LEU A 451 -8.60 24.64 6.81
CA LEU A 451 -7.75 25.76 7.18
C LEU A 451 -6.93 26.28 5.99
N PHE A 452 -6.63 27.56 5.98
CA PHE A 452 -5.51 28.09 5.22
C PHE A 452 -4.21 27.49 5.76
N GLU A 453 -3.35 27.05 4.88
CA GLU A 453 -2.06 26.43 5.21
C GLU A 453 -0.90 27.39 4.91
N TRP A 454 -0.05 27.64 5.90
CA TRP A 454 1.14 28.44 5.76
C TRP A 454 2.14 27.83 4.77
N CYS A 455 2.63 28.66 3.83
CA CYS A 455 3.76 28.33 2.97
C CYS A 455 5.04 29.01 3.46
N GLN A 456 6.20 28.51 2.96
CA GLN A 456 7.49 29.07 3.30
C GLN A 456 7.70 30.49 2.73
N ASP A 457 7.05 30.80 1.62
CA ASP A 457 7.31 31.96 0.79
C ASP A 457 6.84 33.27 1.42
N TRP A 458 7.61 34.32 1.22
CA TRP A 458 7.11 35.68 1.34
C TRP A 458 6.16 35.99 0.18
N HIS A 459 5.13 36.77 0.45
CA HIS A 459 4.22 37.22 -0.59
C HIS A 459 4.93 38.12 -1.60
N GLY A 460 4.78 37.80 -2.89
CA GLY A 460 5.24 38.58 -4.03
C GLY A 460 4.35 38.38 -5.26
N GLY A 461 4.48 39.25 -6.24
CA GLY A 461 3.80 39.10 -7.53
C GLY A 461 4.40 37.96 -8.35
N TYR A 462 3.59 37.32 -9.19
CA TYR A 462 4.08 36.32 -10.13
C TYR A 462 4.84 36.96 -11.30
N SER A 463 5.87 36.23 -11.79
CA SER A 463 6.57 36.53 -13.04
C SER A 463 5.89 35.76 -14.20
N SER A 464 5.94 36.30 -15.42
CA SER A 464 5.55 35.55 -16.62
C SER A 464 6.58 34.53 -17.08
N GLU A 465 7.82 34.64 -16.56
CA GLU A 465 8.93 33.79 -16.96
C GLU A 465 8.85 32.43 -16.27
N PRO A 466 9.26 31.34 -16.96
CA PRO A 466 9.34 30.02 -16.36
C PRO A 466 10.30 30.01 -15.16
N GLN A 467 9.92 29.27 -14.11
CA GLN A 467 10.69 29.17 -12.87
C GLN A 467 10.94 27.69 -12.48
N THR A 468 12.04 27.46 -11.79
CA THR A 468 12.38 26.12 -11.24
C THR A 468 12.55 26.23 -9.75
N ASN A 469 11.79 25.43 -8.98
CA ASN A 469 11.77 25.41 -7.51
C ASN A 469 11.70 26.82 -6.91
N PRO A 470 10.73 27.67 -7.30
CA PRO A 470 10.63 29.02 -6.75
C PRO A 470 10.32 28.98 -5.25
N THR A 471 10.91 29.92 -4.50
CA THR A 471 10.74 30.08 -3.05
C THR A 471 10.17 31.45 -2.68
N GLY A 472 9.65 32.17 -3.67
CA GLY A 472 9.19 33.55 -3.52
C GLY A 472 10.36 34.56 -3.35
N PRO A 473 10.05 35.83 -3.02
CA PRO A 473 11.06 36.85 -2.75
C PRO A 473 11.92 36.51 -1.51
N GLU A 474 13.16 36.98 -1.49
CA GLU A 474 14.07 36.77 -0.35
C GLU A 474 13.57 37.44 0.94
N THR A 475 12.85 38.56 0.80
CA THR A 475 12.31 39.32 1.94
C THR A 475 10.88 39.78 1.64
N GLY A 476 10.10 40.02 2.69
CA GLY A 476 8.73 40.49 2.59
C GLY A 476 8.16 40.89 3.93
N THR A 477 6.90 41.30 3.94
CA THR A 477 6.15 41.65 5.15
C THR A 477 5.17 40.57 5.58
N ASN A 478 4.62 39.85 4.62
CA ASN A 478 3.60 38.82 4.83
C ASN A 478 4.03 37.49 4.20
N ARG A 479 3.65 36.40 4.81
CA ARG A 479 3.83 35.04 4.32
C ARG A 479 2.57 34.54 3.62
N ILE A 480 2.75 33.69 2.59
CA ILE A 480 1.65 33.10 1.83
C ILE A 480 0.90 32.07 2.68
N VAL A 481 -0.41 32.03 2.50
CA VAL A 481 -1.31 30.94 2.89
C VAL A 481 -2.16 30.48 1.72
N ARG A 482 -2.49 29.19 1.67
CA ARG A 482 -3.20 28.55 0.56
C ARG A 482 -4.36 27.69 1.06
N GLY A 483 -5.28 27.25 0.16
CA GLY A 483 -6.32 26.26 0.39
C GLY A 483 -7.71 26.79 0.73
N GLY A 484 -7.84 27.98 1.25
CA GLY A 484 -9.11 28.46 1.80
C GLY A 484 -9.35 27.93 3.23
N CYS A 485 -10.50 28.20 3.82
CA CYS A 485 -10.84 27.67 5.12
C CYS A 485 -12.36 27.53 5.33
N TRP A 486 -12.72 26.93 6.47
CA TRP A 486 -14.10 26.61 6.87
C TRP A 486 -15.08 27.80 6.80
N ASP A 487 -14.62 29.04 6.94
CA ASP A 487 -15.48 30.25 6.99
C ASP A 487 -15.50 31.02 5.65
N PHE A 488 -14.78 30.58 4.61
CA PHE A 488 -14.66 31.33 3.37
C PHE A 488 -15.57 30.79 2.25
N ASP A 489 -15.96 31.70 1.30
CA ASP A 489 -16.72 31.31 0.10
C ASP A 489 -15.89 30.42 -0.83
N ALA A 490 -16.55 29.60 -1.62
CA ALA A 490 -15.93 28.67 -2.58
C ALA A 490 -14.85 29.28 -3.48
N LYS A 491 -15.02 30.53 -3.91
CA LYS A 491 -14.04 31.25 -4.75
C LYS A 491 -12.69 31.44 -4.07
N PHE A 492 -12.63 31.43 -2.75
CA PHE A 492 -11.40 31.56 -1.95
C PHE A 492 -10.76 30.21 -1.60
N CYS A 493 -11.41 29.11 -2.01
CA CYS A 493 -10.91 27.76 -1.83
C CYS A 493 -10.39 27.15 -3.14
N ARG A 494 -10.32 27.94 -4.24
CA ARG A 494 -9.76 27.49 -5.54
C ARG A 494 -8.26 27.20 -5.40
N LEU A 495 -7.78 26.28 -6.19
CA LEU A 495 -6.36 25.86 -6.18
C LEU A 495 -5.39 27.01 -6.48
N SER A 496 -5.78 27.96 -7.32
CA SER A 496 -4.98 29.15 -7.66
C SER A 496 -5.07 30.27 -6.63
N TYR A 497 -6.12 30.26 -5.77
CA TYR A 497 -6.29 31.34 -4.81
C TYR A 497 -5.14 31.40 -3.81
N ARG A 498 -4.62 32.60 -3.62
CA ARG A 498 -3.53 32.89 -2.70
C ARG A 498 -3.89 34.06 -1.78
N ARG A 499 -3.49 33.96 -0.56
CA ARG A 499 -3.66 35.00 0.47
C ARG A 499 -2.38 35.13 1.29
N ASP A 500 -2.27 36.20 2.04
CA ASP A 500 -1.09 36.47 2.83
C ASP A 500 -1.42 37.08 4.18
N TYR A 501 -0.59 36.79 5.17
CA TYR A 501 -0.69 37.33 6.51
C TYR A 501 0.70 37.61 7.12
N ALA A 502 0.73 38.52 8.10
CA ALA A 502 1.95 38.76 8.87
C ALA A 502 2.44 37.48 9.58
N PRO A 503 3.75 37.18 9.60
CA PRO A 503 4.28 35.92 10.14
C PRO A 503 4.07 35.70 11.64
N ASN A 504 3.71 36.73 12.38
CA ASN A 504 3.35 36.68 13.81
C ASN A 504 1.83 36.64 14.04
N GLY A 505 1.01 36.72 12.99
CA GLY A 505 -0.45 36.68 13.09
C GLY A 505 -0.96 35.26 13.34
N ASN A 506 -1.85 35.07 14.29
CA ASN A 506 -2.49 33.81 14.63
C ASN A 506 -4.00 33.92 14.43
N TYR A 507 -4.49 33.37 13.34
CA TYR A 507 -5.90 33.45 12.97
C TYR A 507 -6.54 32.04 13.09
N VAL A 508 -7.80 32.00 13.49
CA VAL A 508 -8.59 30.75 13.65
C VAL A 508 -8.82 29.98 12.34
N CYS A 509 -8.45 30.61 11.23
CA CYS A 509 -8.52 30.04 9.89
C CYS A 509 -7.15 29.54 9.37
N ASN A 510 -6.08 29.65 10.16
CA ASN A 510 -4.73 29.32 9.70
C ASN A 510 -4.15 28.13 10.47
N GLY A 511 -3.64 27.17 9.71
CA GLY A 511 -2.92 26.00 10.17
C GLY A 511 -1.66 25.77 9.34
N LEU A 512 -1.16 24.53 9.33
CA LEU A 512 0.00 24.16 8.56
C LEU A 512 -0.09 22.72 8.04
N ARG A 513 0.62 22.49 6.95
CA ARG A 513 0.95 21.17 6.42
C ARG A 513 2.46 21.05 6.32
N LEU A 514 3.01 19.86 6.58
CA LEU A 514 4.43 19.59 6.50
C LEU A 514 4.86 19.29 5.06
N ALA A 515 6.10 19.64 4.74
CA ALA A 515 6.85 19.13 3.59
C ALA A 515 8.24 18.64 4.05
N MET A 516 8.89 17.84 3.22
CA MET A 516 10.23 17.33 3.51
C MET A 516 11.03 17.19 2.21
#